data_d88c0766e3fa072c7a3ae75b0331a74d
#
_entry.id   d88c0766e3fa072c7a3ae75b0331a74d
#
_cell.length_a   1.000
_cell.length_b   1.000
_cell.length_c   1.000
_cell.angle_alpha   90.00
_cell.angle_beta   90.00
_cell.angle_gamma   90.00
#
_symmetry.space_group_name_H-M   'P 1'
#
loop_
_entity.id
_entity.type
_entity.pdbx_description
1 polymer ?
#
loop_
_entity_poly.entity_id
_entity_poly.type
_entity_poly.pdbx_seq_one_letter_code
_entity_poly.pdbx_strand_id
1 'polypeptide(L)'
;DESTDIEDTSVQTGQVDTSVIDDSAIEVAIAADTVFYFDYDKALLKPESRAALLEHATSLNNNPRSVRLEGHADERGTREYNMALGERRANAVKEFMVLQGVSADLIEVISYGEERAASYGSNDSAWSMNRRVELK
;
A
#
# COMPACT_ATOMS: atom_id res chain seq x y z
N ASP A 1 -7.63 -23.97 -19.80
CA ASP A 1 -8.04 -23.85 -19.95
C ASP A 1 -8.07 -23.57 -19.60
N GLU A 2 -7.56 -23.53 -19.62
CA GLU A 2 -7.73 -23.46 -19.58
C GLU A 2 -7.68 -22.94 -19.26
N SER A 3 -7.15 -23.24 -19.34
CA SER A 3 -7.23 -22.97 -19.24
C SER A 3 -7.10 -22.52 -18.81
N THR A 4 -6.52 -22.75 -18.93
CA THR A 4 -6.57 -22.56 -18.76
C THR A 4 -6.33 -22.20 -18.28
N ASP A 5 -5.84 -22.47 -18.46
CA ASP A 5 -5.79 -22.34 -18.27
C ASP A 5 -5.58 -21.85 -17.78
N ILE A 6 -5.09 -21.98 -17.77
CA ILE A 6 -5.06 -21.80 -17.45
C ILE A 6 -4.88 -21.58 -17.19
N GLU A 7 -4.31 -21.76 -17.27
CA GLU A 7 -4.30 -21.77 -17.21
C GLU A 7 -4.18 -21.22 -16.93
N ASP A 8 -3.65 -21.66 -17.10
CA ASP A 8 -3.69 -21.42 -17.00
C ASP A 8 -3.55 -20.79 -16.59
N THR A 9 -3.00 -20.90 -16.60
CA THR A 9 -3.00 -20.54 -16.37
C THR A 9 -2.77 -20.17 -15.86
N SER A 10 -2.42 -20.44 -16.01
CA SER A 10 -2.31 -20.33 -15.76
C SER A 10 -1.99 -20.12 -15.39
N VAL A 11 -1.48 -20.41 -15.56
CA VAL A 11 -1.26 -20.39 -15.42
C VAL A 11 -0.92 -20.25 -15.20
N GLN A 12 -0.54 -20.49 -15.41
CA GLN A 12 -0.28 -20.49 -15.42
C GLN A 12 -0.01 -20.12 -15.17
N THR A 13 0.23 -20.39 -15.39
CA THR A 13 0.68 -20.27 -15.31
C THR A 13 1.18 -20.28 -15.03
N GLY A 14 1.40 -20.33 -15.31
CA GLY A 14 2.16 -20.41 -15.33
C GLY A 14 2.57 -20.65 -14.80
N GLN A 15 2.95 -21.37 -15.17
CA GLN A 15 3.76 -21.81 -14.69
C GLN A 15 4.96 -21.68 -14.68
N VAL A 16 5.09 -21.54 -15.12
CA VAL A 16 6.48 -21.24 -14.79
C VAL A 16 7.05 -22.21 -13.80
N ASP A 17 8.24 -22.66 -14.06
CA ASP A 17 8.95 -23.45 -13.08
C ASP A 17 9.41 -22.53 -11.95
N THR A 18 8.87 -22.74 -10.78
CA THR A 18 9.19 -21.89 -9.65
C THR A 18 10.15 -22.49 -8.67
N SER A 19 10.67 -23.66 -8.96
CA SER A 19 11.50 -24.38 -8.00
C SER A 19 12.84 -23.70 -7.75
N VAL A 20 13.27 -22.81 -8.64
CA VAL A 20 14.57 -22.16 -8.52
C VAL A 20 14.47 -20.71 -8.12
N ILE A 21 13.30 -20.25 -7.73
CA ILE A 21 13.14 -18.86 -7.34
C ILE A 21 13.71 -18.66 -5.95
N ASP A 22 14.62 -17.72 -5.82
CA ASP A 22 15.17 -17.36 -4.52
C ASP A 22 14.38 -16.21 -3.92
N ASP A 23 14.73 -15.83 -2.69
CA ASP A 23 14.01 -14.80 -1.96
C ASP A 23 14.05 -13.45 -2.66
N SER A 24 15.19 -13.11 -3.23
CA SER A 24 15.32 -11.85 -3.94
C SER A 24 14.40 -11.80 -5.13
N ALA A 25 14.32 -12.89 -5.89
CA ALA A 25 13.46 -12.95 -7.05
C ALA A 25 12.00 -12.85 -6.63
N ILE A 26 11.63 -13.49 -5.51
CA ILE A 26 10.27 -13.41 -5.02
C ILE A 26 9.91 -11.98 -4.65
N GLU A 27 10.80 -11.28 -3.96
CA GLU A 27 10.52 -9.88 -3.61
C GLU A 27 10.38 -9.00 -4.84
N VAL A 28 11.27 -9.18 -5.80
CA VAL A 28 11.23 -8.40 -7.02
C VAL A 28 9.94 -8.68 -7.79
N ALA A 29 9.41 -9.89 -7.67
CA ALA A 29 8.21 -10.27 -8.41
C ALA A 29 6.94 -9.63 -7.85
N ILE A 30 6.98 -9.02 -6.67
CA ILE A 30 5.80 -8.36 -6.13
C ILE A 30 5.61 -7.05 -6.88
N ALA A 31 4.52 -6.99 -7.65
CA ALA A 31 4.21 -5.83 -8.47
C ALA A 31 3.10 -4.99 -7.88
N ALA A 32 2.71 -5.25 -6.63
CA ALA A 32 1.62 -4.50 -6.01
C ALA A 32 2.05 -3.05 -5.74
N ASP A 33 1.09 -2.16 -5.86
CA ASP A 33 1.34 -0.74 -5.61
C ASP A 33 1.84 -0.52 -4.19
N THR A 34 2.71 0.45 -4.04
CA THR A 34 3.21 0.87 -2.74
C THR A 34 2.66 2.23 -2.33
N VAL A 35 1.79 2.80 -3.14
CA VAL A 35 1.14 4.07 -2.84
C VAL A 35 -0.36 3.83 -2.89
N PHE A 36 -1.05 4.22 -1.81
CA PHE A 36 -2.48 3.95 -1.65
C PHE A 36 -3.20 5.28 -1.49
N TYR A 37 -4.16 5.54 -2.37
CA TYR A 37 -4.83 6.84 -2.45
C TYR A 37 -6.15 6.82 -1.69
N PHE A 38 -6.54 7.99 -1.21
CA PHE A 38 -7.74 8.15 -0.40
C PHE A 38 -8.63 9.26 -0.97
N ASP A 39 -9.92 9.13 -0.73
CA ASP A 39 -10.86 10.17 -1.09
C ASP A 39 -10.71 11.37 -0.16
N TYR A 40 -11.25 12.49 -0.58
CA TYR A 40 -11.19 13.73 0.19
C TYR A 40 -11.73 13.51 1.59
N ASP A 41 -10.97 13.94 2.57
CA ASP A 41 -11.35 13.93 3.98
C ASP A 41 -11.72 12.53 4.49
N LYS A 42 -11.21 11.49 3.86
CA LYS A 42 -11.51 10.10 4.24
C LYS A 42 -10.23 9.35 4.57
N ALA A 43 -10.39 8.37 5.45
CA ALA A 43 -9.31 7.44 5.78
C ALA A 43 -9.77 6.00 5.58
N LEU A 44 -10.68 5.79 4.62
CA LEU A 44 -11.22 4.47 4.31
C LEU A 44 -10.46 3.88 3.13
N LEU A 45 -10.01 2.63 3.29
CA LEU A 45 -9.26 1.95 2.24
C LEU A 45 -10.16 1.61 1.06
N LYS A 46 -9.67 1.91 -0.13
CA LYS A 46 -10.37 1.53 -1.36
C LYS A 46 -10.14 0.05 -1.66
N PRO A 47 -11.03 -0.58 -2.42
CA PRO A 47 -10.87 -2.00 -2.75
C PRO A 47 -9.54 -2.32 -3.43
N GLU A 48 -9.08 -1.46 -4.35
CA GLU A 48 -7.81 -1.70 -5.04
C GLU A 48 -6.63 -1.59 -4.07
N SER A 49 -6.73 -0.73 -3.06
CA SER A 49 -5.69 -0.62 -2.04
C SER A 49 -5.66 -1.89 -1.19
N ARG A 50 -6.82 -2.40 -0.82
CA ARG A 50 -6.89 -3.64 -0.03
C ARG A 50 -6.29 -4.81 -0.81
N ALA A 51 -6.57 -4.89 -2.12
CA ALA A 51 -6.01 -5.96 -2.95
C ALA A 51 -4.49 -5.91 -2.97
N ALA A 52 -3.92 -4.71 -3.16
CA ALA A 52 -2.47 -4.56 -3.15
C ALA A 52 -1.88 -4.87 -1.78
N LEU A 53 -2.57 -4.45 -0.72
CA LEU A 53 -2.07 -4.69 0.63
C LEU A 53 -2.12 -6.16 1.03
N LEU A 54 -3.05 -6.94 0.47
CA LEU A 54 -3.04 -8.38 0.69
C LEU A 54 -1.76 -9.01 0.17
N GLU A 55 -1.29 -8.57 -0.99
CA GLU A 55 -0.04 -9.09 -1.54
C GLU A 55 1.15 -8.70 -0.67
N HIS A 56 1.18 -7.45 -0.21
CA HIS A 56 2.26 -7.01 0.68
C HIS A 56 2.23 -7.77 2.00
N ALA A 57 1.04 -8.00 2.55
CA ALA A 57 0.92 -8.73 3.81
C ALA A 57 1.39 -10.17 3.64
N THR A 58 1.05 -10.82 2.53
CA THR A 58 1.53 -12.17 2.26
C THR A 58 3.05 -12.20 2.20
N SER A 59 3.63 -11.23 1.50
CA SER A 59 5.09 -11.14 1.41
C SER A 59 5.73 -10.96 2.77
N LEU A 60 5.17 -10.08 3.60
CA LEU A 60 5.73 -9.80 4.92
C LEU A 60 5.53 -10.95 5.90
N ASN A 61 4.47 -11.73 5.73
CA ASN A 61 4.27 -12.92 6.55
C ASN A 61 5.27 -14.01 6.20
N ASN A 62 5.64 -14.12 4.92
CA ASN A 62 6.62 -15.10 4.48
C ASN A 62 8.05 -14.64 4.72
N ASN A 63 8.29 -13.34 4.65
CA ASN A 63 9.60 -12.73 4.77
C ASN A 63 9.51 -11.51 5.67
N PRO A 64 9.46 -11.68 6.99
CA PRO A 64 9.27 -10.54 7.90
C PRO A 64 10.39 -9.52 7.80
N ARG A 65 10.01 -8.26 7.71
CA ARG A 65 10.94 -7.15 7.76
C ARG A 65 10.20 -5.90 8.22
N SER A 66 10.94 -4.93 8.71
CA SER A 66 10.36 -3.68 9.15
C SER A 66 9.96 -2.83 7.94
N VAL A 67 8.79 -2.22 8.03
CA VAL A 67 8.30 -1.32 7.00
C VAL A 67 7.78 -0.05 7.66
N ARG A 68 7.63 1.01 6.86
CA ARG A 68 7.10 2.27 7.34
C ARG A 68 5.96 2.71 6.45
N LEU A 69 4.91 3.20 7.08
CA LEU A 69 3.75 3.75 6.38
C LEU A 69 3.74 5.25 6.60
N GLU A 70 3.86 6.01 5.51
CA GLU A 70 3.91 7.47 5.53
C GLU A 70 2.58 8.01 5.05
N GLY A 71 1.86 8.67 5.94
CA GLY A 71 0.54 9.20 5.64
C GLY A 71 0.58 10.65 5.23
N HIS A 72 -0.25 11.00 4.27
CA HIS A 72 -0.26 12.35 3.68
C HIS A 72 -1.69 12.83 3.46
N ALA A 73 -1.83 14.15 3.39
CA ALA A 73 -3.08 14.82 3.08
C ALA A 73 -2.81 15.90 2.04
N ASP A 74 -3.87 16.38 1.39
CA ASP A 74 -3.72 17.53 0.51
C ASP A 74 -3.71 18.81 1.35
N GLU A 75 -3.50 19.95 0.69
CA GLU A 75 -3.26 21.22 1.38
C GLU A 75 -4.49 21.84 2.01
N ARG A 76 -5.67 21.33 1.74
CA ARG A 76 -6.90 21.95 2.21
C ARG A 76 -7.12 21.64 3.69
N GLY A 77 -7.44 22.67 4.45
CA GLY A 77 -7.64 22.55 5.89
C GLY A 77 -6.45 23.04 6.67
N THR A 78 -6.47 22.82 7.99
CA THR A 78 -5.37 23.25 8.85
C THR A 78 -4.26 22.22 8.84
N ARG A 79 -3.05 22.68 9.17
CA ARG A 79 -1.90 21.77 9.25
C ARG A 79 -2.12 20.69 10.29
N GLU A 80 -2.68 21.07 11.44
CA GLU A 80 -2.94 20.11 12.52
C GLU A 80 -3.94 19.05 12.09
N TYR A 81 -5.01 19.48 11.43
CA TYR A 81 -6.02 18.54 10.96
C TYR A 81 -5.42 17.57 9.94
N ASN A 82 -4.62 18.10 9.02
CA ASN A 82 -4.02 17.28 7.96
C ASN A 82 -2.96 16.35 8.51
N MET A 83 -2.23 16.76 9.53
CA MET A 83 -1.30 15.87 10.20
C MET A 83 -2.04 14.68 10.82
N ALA A 84 -3.15 14.96 11.50
CA ALA A 84 -3.97 13.90 12.09
C ALA A 84 -4.62 13.02 11.02
N LEU A 85 -5.05 13.62 9.90
CA LEU A 85 -5.66 12.85 8.82
C LEU A 85 -4.66 11.89 8.18
N GLY A 86 -3.43 12.38 7.94
CA GLY A 86 -2.37 11.52 7.43
C GLY A 86 -2.08 10.36 8.36
N GLU A 87 -2.10 10.62 9.66
CA GLU A 87 -1.88 9.55 10.63
C GLU A 87 -3.04 8.55 10.61
N ARG A 88 -4.26 9.03 10.54
CA ARG A 88 -5.42 8.13 10.47
C ARG A 88 -5.36 7.24 9.22
N ARG A 89 -4.91 7.82 8.10
CA ARG A 89 -4.77 7.04 6.86
C ARG A 89 -3.71 5.97 6.98
N ALA A 90 -2.55 6.32 7.54
CA ALA A 90 -1.49 5.35 7.73
C ALA A 90 -1.89 4.27 8.71
N ASN A 91 -2.62 4.64 9.77
CA ASN A 91 -3.11 3.66 10.73
C ASN A 91 -4.15 2.73 10.12
N ALA A 92 -4.97 3.23 9.19
CA ALA A 92 -5.93 2.37 8.51
C ALA A 92 -5.21 1.29 7.70
N VAL A 93 -4.12 1.65 7.04
CA VAL A 93 -3.31 0.68 6.31
C VAL A 93 -2.67 -0.32 7.28
N LYS A 94 -2.08 0.17 8.35
CA LYS A 94 -1.45 -0.70 9.35
C LYS A 94 -2.46 -1.69 9.93
N GLU A 95 -3.63 -1.19 10.30
CA GLU A 95 -4.67 -2.02 10.90
C GLU A 95 -5.07 -3.14 9.94
N PHE A 96 -5.22 -2.82 8.66
CA PHE A 96 -5.56 -3.82 7.68
C PHE A 96 -4.47 -4.89 7.59
N MET A 97 -3.21 -4.48 7.56
CA MET A 97 -2.09 -5.42 7.46
C MET A 97 -1.99 -6.31 8.70
N VAL A 98 -2.23 -5.73 9.87
CA VAL A 98 -2.21 -6.50 11.11
C VAL A 98 -3.34 -7.55 11.10
N LEU A 99 -4.50 -7.18 10.59
CA LEU A 99 -5.60 -8.13 10.46
C LEU A 99 -5.27 -9.27 9.50
N GLN A 100 -4.33 -9.05 8.58
CA GLN A 100 -3.87 -10.09 7.66
C GLN A 100 -2.70 -10.90 8.25
N GLY A 101 -2.35 -10.65 9.50
CA GLY A 101 -1.33 -11.46 10.18
C GLY A 101 0.05 -10.83 10.29
N VAL A 102 0.24 -9.62 9.76
CA VAL A 102 1.54 -8.95 9.88
C VAL A 102 1.71 -8.45 11.31
N SER A 103 2.89 -8.66 11.89
CA SER A 103 3.16 -8.19 13.24
C SER A 103 3.16 -6.67 13.29
N ALA A 104 2.43 -6.12 14.27
CA ALA A 104 2.38 -4.67 14.46
C ALA A 104 3.76 -4.08 14.72
N ASP A 105 4.64 -4.85 15.34
CA ASP A 105 5.99 -4.39 15.68
C ASP A 105 6.83 -4.11 14.45
N LEU A 106 6.47 -4.67 13.30
CA LEU A 106 7.20 -4.46 12.07
C LEU A 106 6.73 -3.21 11.31
N ILE A 107 5.65 -2.57 11.75
CA ILE A 107 5.02 -1.50 10.98
C ILE A 107 5.10 -0.19 11.76
N GLU A 108 5.92 0.72 11.25
CA GLU A 108 6.02 2.08 11.79
C GLU A 108 5.06 2.98 11.04
N VAL A 109 4.37 3.86 11.76
CA VAL A 109 3.46 4.83 11.17
C VAL A 109 4.01 6.23 11.41
N ILE A 110 4.05 7.03 10.35
CA ILE A 110 4.42 8.43 10.47
C ILE A 110 3.51 9.24 9.54
N SER A 111 3.15 10.45 9.99
CA SER A 111 2.37 11.36 9.16
C SER A 111 3.19 12.59 8.83
N TYR A 112 3.14 12.97 7.57
CA TYR A 112 3.70 14.25 7.13
C TYR A 112 2.59 15.27 6.86
N GLY A 113 1.33 14.86 6.97
CA GLY A 113 0.23 15.74 6.67
C GLY A 113 0.35 16.32 5.28
N GLU A 114 0.32 17.65 5.17
CA GLU A 114 0.46 18.31 3.88
C GLU A 114 1.90 18.73 3.57
N GLU A 115 2.86 18.34 4.41
CA GLU A 115 4.22 18.87 4.36
C GLU A 115 5.05 18.30 3.21
N ARG A 116 4.68 17.14 2.67
CA ARG A 116 5.46 16.48 1.60
C ARG A 116 4.56 16.15 0.44
N ALA A 117 4.26 17.17 -0.36
CA ALA A 117 3.37 17.01 -1.49
C ALA A 117 4.02 16.15 -2.58
N ALA A 118 3.22 15.25 -3.16
CA ALA A 118 3.65 14.52 -4.35
C ALA A 118 3.45 15.37 -5.60
N SER A 119 2.49 16.28 -5.55
CA SER A 119 2.21 17.17 -6.66
C SER A 119 1.86 18.54 -6.10
N TYR A 120 2.42 19.58 -6.70
CA TYR A 120 2.17 20.93 -6.29
C TYR A 120 1.10 21.55 -7.19
N GLY A 121 0.25 22.35 -6.59
CA GLY A 121 -0.85 22.97 -7.29
C GLY A 121 -2.11 22.91 -6.45
N SER A 122 -3.04 23.79 -6.76
CA SER A 122 -4.27 23.91 -5.99
C SER A 122 -5.46 23.55 -6.88
N ASN A 123 -5.50 22.28 -7.28
CA ASN A 123 -6.58 21.74 -8.09
C ASN A 123 -6.76 20.26 -7.75
N ASP A 124 -7.85 19.68 -8.23
CA ASP A 124 -8.20 18.30 -7.93
C ASP A 124 -7.10 17.31 -8.33
N SER A 125 -6.46 17.56 -9.45
CA SER A 125 -5.42 16.65 -9.93
C SER A 125 -4.27 16.56 -8.93
N ALA A 126 -3.79 17.72 -8.44
CA ALA A 126 -2.71 17.74 -7.46
C ALA A 126 -3.18 17.19 -6.12
N TRP A 127 -4.37 17.59 -5.68
CA TRP A 127 -4.89 17.15 -4.39
C TRP A 127 -5.05 15.63 -4.33
N SER A 128 -5.55 15.04 -5.41
CA SER A 128 -5.74 13.59 -5.44
C SER A 128 -4.42 12.82 -5.33
N MET A 129 -3.35 13.38 -5.86
CA MET A 129 -2.03 12.76 -5.76
C MET A 129 -1.46 12.87 -4.35
N ASN A 130 -1.91 13.84 -3.58
CA ASN A 130 -1.38 14.08 -2.24
C ASN A 130 -2.12 13.30 -1.16
N ARG A 131 -3.33 12.86 -1.42
CA ARG A 131 -4.12 12.08 -0.47
C ARG A 131 -3.70 10.62 -0.52
N ARG A 132 -2.62 10.30 0.21
CA ARG A 132 -2.02 8.98 0.04
C ARG A 132 -1.31 8.47 1.29
N VAL A 133 -1.06 7.16 1.29
CA VAL A 133 -0.11 6.51 2.20
C VAL A 133 0.92 5.82 1.34
N GLU A 134 2.19 5.97 1.69
CA GLU A 134 3.29 5.33 0.99
C GLU A 134 3.89 4.25 1.88
N LEU A 135 4.08 3.08 1.31
CA LEU A 135 4.72 1.94 1.98
C LEU A 135 6.20 1.93 1.62
N LYS A 136 7.05 2.03 2.63
CA LYS A 136 8.52 2.12 2.44
C LYS A 136 9.27 0.92 3.01
#